data_0b01c8248764f333f1ba8a886dfad7e7
#
_entry.id   0b01c8248764f333f1ba8a886dfad7e7
#
_cell.length_a   1.000
_cell.length_b   1.000
_cell.length_c   1.000
_cell.angle_alpha   90.00
_cell.angle_beta   90.00
_cell.angle_gamma   90.00
#
_symmetry.space_group_name_H-M   'P 1'
#
loop_
_entity.id
_entity.type
_entity.pdbx_description
1 polymer ?
#
loop_
_entity_poly.entity_id
_entity_poly.type
_entity_poly.pdbx_seq_one_letter_code
_entity_poly.pdbx_strand_id
1 'polypeptide(L)'
;AAPLLEAAGPPSGAPAPAPESKYVGGDCRQFSAGGVTHLMLGFEAAGGWRDVPGSVAVTVLQFLLGGGGSFSAGGPGKGMHSRLYSRVLARHGWVRTCAAFSSLYNASGLVGVYAAADSSSAAQLVDVVSSELQELASRPVPAAELERAKAAALSSVLMNLESRAVVAEDVGRQVLTYGTRKPVAEFVDAIKALTPASMQAAVKKATATPLSMAALGDIAALPRYSEVAARFK
;
A
#
# COMPACT_ATOMS: atom_id res chain seq x y z
N ALA A 1 35.51 6.13 11.07
CA ALA A 1 34.22 5.62 11.52
C ALA A 1 34.35 4.58 12.65
N ALA A 2 35.40 3.73 12.65
CA ALA A 2 35.60 2.70 13.68
C ALA A 2 35.68 3.24 15.13
N PRO A 3 36.43 4.33 15.41
CA PRO A 3 36.59 4.79 16.80
C PRO A 3 35.30 5.32 17.45
N LEU A 4 34.33 5.78 16.66
CA LEU A 4 33.06 6.27 17.17
C LEU A 4 32.09 5.12 17.56
N LEU A 5 32.21 3.98 16.91
CA LEU A 5 31.43 2.79 17.21
C LEU A 5 31.97 2.06 18.46
N GLU A 6 33.31 2.07 18.66
CA GLU A 6 33.92 1.52 19.86
C GLU A 6 33.64 2.36 21.11
N ALA A 7 33.54 3.69 20.98
CA ALA A 7 33.20 4.58 22.09
C ALA A 7 31.73 4.47 22.54
N ALA A 8 30.84 3.95 21.69
CA ALA A 8 29.42 3.82 22.00
C ALA A 8 29.07 2.64 22.92
N GLY A 9 30.00 1.71 23.22
CA GLY A 9 29.77 0.52 24.05
C GLY A 9 28.49 -0.25 23.69
N PRO A 10 28.36 -1.53 23.93
CA PRO A 10 27.10 -2.21 23.77
C PRO A 10 26.05 -1.59 24.71
N PRO A 11 24.81 -1.36 24.26
CA PRO A 11 23.76 -0.83 25.13
C PRO A 11 23.64 -1.74 26.36
N SER A 12 23.77 -1.15 27.54
CA SER A 12 23.65 -1.87 28.79
C SER A 12 22.21 -2.29 29.03
N GLY A 13 21.91 -3.54 28.77
CA GLY A 13 20.61 -4.16 28.96
C GLY A 13 19.90 -4.48 27.63
N ALA A 14 19.29 -5.67 27.58
CA ALA A 14 18.39 -5.97 26.49
C ALA A 14 17.23 -4.96 26.52
N PRO A 15 16.89 -4.30 25.40
CA PRO A 15 15.74 -3.41 25.37
C PRO A 15 14.50 -4.19 25.80
N ALA A 16 13.70 -3.61 26.69
CA ALA A 16 12.43 -4.21 27.07
C ALA A 16 11.61 -4.49 25.79
N PRO A 17 10.94 -5.66 25.69
CA PRO A 17 10.12 -5.96 24.53
C PRO A 17 9.09 -4.83 24.35
N ALA A 18 9.13 -4.17 23.22
CA ALA A 18 8.15 -3.14 22.89
C ALA A 18 6.76 -3.79 22.83
N PRO A 19 5.71 -3.15 23.41
CA PRO A 19 4.36 -3.67 23.32
C PRO A 19 3.95 -3.80 21.84
N GLU A 20 3.28 -4.90 21.52
CA GLU A 20 2.75 -5.10 20.16
C GLU A 20 1.72 -4.02 19.82
N SER A 21 1.92 -3.38 18.67
CA SER A 21 0.97 -2.41 18.14
C SER A 21 -0.31 -3.12 17.70
N LYS A 22 -1.46 -2.64 18.18
CA LYS A 22 -2.77 -3.16 17.75
C LYS A 22 -3.41 -2.17 16.79
N TYR A 23 -3.76 -2.64 15.60
CA TYR A 23 -4.51 -1.85 14.64
C TYR A 23 -5.98 -1.69 15.09
N VAL A 24 -6.51 -0.48 15.00
CA VAL A 24 -7.87 -0.16 15.45
C VAL A 24 -8.74 0.49 14.37
N GLY A 25 -8.16 0.97 13.27
CA GLY A 25 -8.85 1.83 12.30
C GLY A 25 -9.16 3.21 12.86
N GLY A 26 -10.01 3.95 12.19
CA GLY A 26 -10.48 5.26 12.67
C GLY A 26 -10.75 6.27 11.57
N ASP A 27 -11.23 7.45 11.96
CA ASP A 27 -11.59 8.55 11.07
C ASP A 27 -10.85 9.82 11.49
N CYS A 28 -10.16 10.44 10.56
CA CYS A 28 -9.48 11.73 10.74
C CYS A 28 -9.85 12.67 9.60
N ARG A 29 -10.57 13.74 9.91
CA ARG A 29 -11.03 14.71 8.91
C ARG A 29 -10.60 16.11 9.29
N GLN A 30 -9.97 16.78 8.35
CA GLN A 30 -9.57 18.17 8.54
C GLN A 30 -10.15 19.02 7.42
N PHE A 31 -10.90 20.05 7.79
CA PHE A 31 -11.36 21.05 6.84
C PHE A 31 -10.19 21.93 6.40
N SER A 32 -10.10 22.15 5.09
CA SER A 32 -9.20 23.14 4.48
C SER A 32 -9.92 23.80 3.32
N ALA A 33 -9.92 25.12 3.32
CA ALA A 33 -10.48 25.89 2.21
C ALA A 33 -9.59 25.72 0.97
N GLY A 34 -10.10 25.00 -0.02
CA GLY A 34 -9.40 24.75 -1.26
C GLY A 34 -10.30 23.98 -2.24
N GLY A 35 -10.04 24.08 -3.52
CA GLY A 35 -10.84 23.40 -4.55
C GLY A 35 -10.59 21.91 -4.67
N VAL A 36 -9.74 21.32 -3.81
CA VAL A 36 -9.33 19.90 -3.86
C VAL A 36 -9.58 19.24 -2.51
N THR A 37 -10.18 18.07 -2.54
CA THR A 37 -10.31 17.20 -1.37
C THR A 37 -9.42 15.96 -1.55
N HIS A 38 -8.62 15.70 -0.55
CA HIS A 38 -7.75 14.54 -0.43
C HIS A 38 -8.44 13.48 0.43
N LEU A 39 -8.38 12.24 0.01
CA LEU A 39 -8.96 11.08 0.67
C LEU A 39 -7.93 9.97 0.78
N MET A 40 -7.90 9.31 1.92
CA MET A 40 -7.15 8.09 2.14
C MET A 40 -8.08 7.04 2.75
N LEU A 41 -8.17 5.87 2.13
CA LEU A 41 -8.82 4.69 2.66
C LEU A 41 -7.77 3.61 2.84
N GLY A 42 -7.59 3.12 4.07
CA GLY A 42 -6.57 2.15 4.42
C GLY A 42 -7.08 1.05 5.33
N PHE A 43 -6.41 -0.10 5.26
CA PHE A 43 -6.69 -1.29 6.03
C PHE A 43 -5.41 -1.87 6.57
N GLU A 44 -5.52 -2.74 7.57
CA GLU A 44 -4.36 -3.40 8.12
C GLU A 44 -3.75 -4.41 7.13
N ALA A 45 -2.44 -4.35 6.97
CA ALA A 45 -1.62 -5.40 6.39
C ALA A 45 -1.02 -6.22 7.53
N ALA A 46 -1.78 -7.19 8.03
CA ALA A 46 -1.39 -7.99 9.19
C ALA A 46 -0.13 -8.81 8.91
N GLY A 47 0.73 -8.93 9.92
CA GLY A 47 1.98 -9.71 9.86
C GLY A 47 3.22 -8.91 9.48
N GLY A 48 3.06 -7.73 8.89
CA GLY A 48 4.16 -6.83 8.56
C GLY A 48 5.29 -7.49 7.78
N TRP A 49 6.55 -7.07 8.04
CA TRP A 49 7.74 -7.64 7.38
C TRP A 49 8.02 -9.10 7.74
N ARG A 50 7.51 -9.58 8.88
CA ARG A 50 7.77 -10.95 9.35
C ARG A 50 6.94 -11.98 8.59
N ASP A 51 5.78 -11.60 8.08
CA ASP A 51 4.97 -12.43 7.18
C ASP A 51 5.42 -12.20 5.74
N VAL A 52 6.43 -12.94 5.28
CA VAL A 52 6.98 -12.78 3.92
C VAL A 52 5.91 -13.03 2.85
N PRO A 53 5.10 -14.09 2.89
CA PRO A 53 4.03 -14.29 1.91
C PRO A 53 3.02 -13.13 1.90
N GLY A 54 2.61 -12.64 3.07
CA GLY A 54 1.69 -11.51 3.19
C GLY A 54 2.30 -10.20 2.69
N SER A 55 3.55 -9.91 3.03
CA SER A 55 4.24 -8.70 2.57
C SER A 55 4.45 -8.68 1.05
N VAL A 56 4.76 -9.83 0.47
CA VAL A 56 4.87 -9.99 -0.99
C VAL A 56 3.50 -9.79 -1.65
N ALA A 57 2.43 -10.36 -1.10
CA ALA A 57 1.08 -10.16 -1.63
C ALA A 57 0.66 -8.68 -1.59
N VAL A 58 0.94 -7.96 -0.50
CA VAL A 58 0.69 -6.51 -0.38
C VAL A 58 1.51 -5.71 -1.39
N THR A 59 2.77 -6.07 -1.58
CA THR A 59 3.64 -5.42 -2.57
C THR A 59 3.08 -5.60 -3.99
N VAL A 60 2.72 -6.82 -4.39
CA VAL A 60 2.13 -7.08 -5.72
C VAL A 60 0.76 -6.41 -5.84
N LEU A 61 -0.05 -6.37 -4.77
CA LEU A 61 -1.32 -5.63 -4.74
C LEU A 61 -1.12 -4.14 -5.01
N GLN A 62 -0.07 -3.53 -4.45
CA GLN A 62 0.25 -2.13 -4.72
C GLN A 62 0.59 -1.89 -6.20
N PHE A 63 1.33 -2.79 -6.86
CA PHE A 63 1.57 -2.71 -8.30
C PHE A 63 0.32 -2.96 -9.14
N LEU A 64 -0.55 -3.88 -8.71
CA LEU A 64 -1.81 -4.20 -9.37
C LEU A 64 -2.78 -3.01 -9.32
N LEU A 65 -2.98 -2.42 -8.16
CA LEU A 65 -3.74 -1.20 -7.98
C LEU A 65 -3.05 -0.04 -8.68
N GLY A 66 -1.77 0.17 -8.41
CA GLY A 66 -0.93 1.20 -9.02
C GLY A 66 -1.52 2.59 -8.90
N GLY A 67 -1.74 3.24 -10.03
CA GLY A 67 -2.25 4.60 -10.07
C GLY A 67 -1.14 5.64 -10.13
N GLY A 68 -1.50 6.90 -9.88
CA GLY A 68 -0.60 8.05 -9.91
C GLY A 68 -1.36 9.36 -10.00
N GLY A 69 -0.68 10.42 -10.42
CA GLY A 69 -1.32 11.68 -10.80
C GLY A 69 -2.00 11.57 -12.16
N SER A 70 -2.93 12.50 -12.43
CA SER A 70 -3.59 12.63 -13.75
C SER A 70 -2.59 12.90 -14.88
N PHE A 71 -1.42 13.44 -14.56
CA PHE A 71 -0.27 13.49 -15.46
C PHE A 71 0.68 12.36 -15.08
N SER A 72 0.99 11.47 -16.03
CA SER A 72 1.89 10.35 -15.80
C SER A 72 3.27 10.82 -15.32
N ALA A 73 3.53 10.64 -14.04
CA ALA A 73 4.82 11.00 -13.42
C ALA A 73 5.88 9.90 -13.65
N GLY A 74 6.03 9.39 -14.83
CA GLY A 74 7.01 8.32 -15.01
C GLY A 74 7.29 7.89 -16.43
N GLY A 75 6.91 8.70 -17.39
CA GLY A 75 7.09 8.42 -18.82
C GLY A 75 6.08 7.45 -19.41
N PRO A 76 6.09 7.27 -20.74
CA PRO A 76 5.14 6.41 -21.43
C PRO A 76 5.17 4.97 -20.88
N GLY A 77 4.02 4.44 -20.53
CA GLY A 77 3.84 3.06 -20.13
C GLY A 77 4.02 2.75 -18.63
N LYS A 78 4.55 3.67 -17.83
CA LYS A 78 4.66 3.44 -16.38
C LYS A 78 3.31 3.66 -15.68
N GLY A 79 2.75 2.59 -15.10
CA GLY A 79 1.53 2.64 -14.30
C GLY A 79 0.22 2.75 -15.08
N MET A 80 0.23 3.09 -16.38
CA MET A 80 -0.96 3.32 -17.19
C MET A 80 -1.86 2.09 -17.38
N HIS A 81 -1.35 0.89 -17.14
CA HIS A 81 -2.11 -0.37 -17.20
C HIS A 81 -2.60 -0.85 -15.85
N SER A 82 -2.29 -0.11 -14.78
CA SER A 82 -2.75 -0.44 -13.44
C SER A 82 -4.25 -0.17 -13.29
N ARG A 83 -4.85 -0.84 -12.31
CA ARG A 83 -6.30 -0.79 -12.09
C ARG A 83 -6.80 0.63 -11.82
N LEU A 84 -6.19 1.33 -10.86
CA LEU A 84 -6.61 2.69 -10.51
C LEU A 84 -6.38 3.68 -11.64
N TYR A 85 -5.32 3.49 -12.44
CA TYR A 85 -5.13 4.34 -13.61
C TYR A 85 -6.22 4.13 -14.65
N SER A 86 -6.44 2.88 -15.09
CA SER A 86 -7.35 2.56 -16.20
C SER A 86 -8.83 2.69 -15.84
N ARG A 87 -9.19 2.45 -14.57
CA ARG A 87 -10.59 2.43 -14.14
C ARG A 87 -11.04 3.71 -13.42
N VAL A 88 -10.10 4.43 -12.78
CA VAL A 88 -10.41 5.65 -12.04
C VAL A 88 -9.90 6.87 -12.79
N LEU A 89 -8.58 7.03 -12.92
CA LEU A 89 -7.97 8.23 -13.51
C LEU A 89 -8.37 8.44 -14.98
N ALA A 90 -8.34 7.40 -15.80
CA ALA A 90 -8.67 7.50 -17.22
C ALA A 90 -10.18 7.70 -17.50
N ARG A 91 -11.05 7.36 -16.53
CA ARG A 91 -12.50 7.45 -16.69
C ARG A 91 -13.12 8.69 -16.06
N HIS A 92 -12.47 9.27 -15.07
CA HIS A 92 -13.02 10.35 -14.25
C HIS A 92 -12.09 11.56 -14.29
N GLY A 93 -12.35 12.49 -15.21
CA GLY A 93 -11.52 13.69 -15.41
C GLY A 93 -11.47 14.65 -14.21
N TRP A 94 -12.37 14.48 -13.23
CA TRP A 94 -12.39 15.22 -11.98
C TRP A 94 -11.46 14.62 -10.89
N VAL A 95 -10.94 13.41 -11.11
CA VAL A 95 -9.91 12.81 -10.23
C VAL A 95 -8.54 13.31 -10.62
N ARG A 96 -7.86 13.98 -9.69
CA ARG A 96 -6.52 14.54 -9.92
C ARG A 96 -5.40 13.54 -9.63
N THR A 97 -5.59 12.71 -8.62
CA THR A 97 -4.64 11.68 -8.21
C THR A 97 -5.41 10.50 -7.64
N CYS A 98 -4.97 9.30 -7.95
CA CYS A 98 -5.46 8.08 -7.32
C CYS A 98 -4.34 7.04 -7.37
N ALA A 99 -3.80 6.66 -6.21
CA ALA A 99 -2.66 5.76 -6.13
C ALA A 99 -2.77 4.84 -4.91
N ALA A 100 -2.34 3.61 -5.09
CA ALA A 100 -2.19 2.68 -3.99
C ALA A 100 -0.94 3.01 -3.16
N PHE A 101 -1.03 2.80 -1.86
CA PHE A 101 0.09 2.89 -0.94
C PHE A 101 0.17 1.65 -0.05
N SER A 102 1.37 1.34 0.40
CA SER A 102 1.59 0.37 1.46
C SER A 102 2.71 0.85 2.38
N SER A 103 2.55 0.60 3.67
CA SER A 103 3.56 0.86 4.69
C SER A 103 3.61 -0.35 5.60
N LEU A 104 4.67 -1.14 5.51
CA LEU A 104 4.85 -2.35 6.30
C LEU A 104 5.80 -2.07 7.47
N TYR A 105 5.41 -2.51 8.65
CA TYR A 105 6.18 -2.43 9.89
C TYR A 105 6.54 -3.84 10.36
N ASN A 106 7.08 -3.97 11.55
CA ASN A 106 7.60 -5.23 12.06
C ASN A 106 6.53 -6.33 12.20
N ALA A 107 5.37 -6.00 12.77
CA ALA A 107 4.30 -6.97 13.04
C ALA A 107 2.96 -6.61 12.38
N SER A 108 2.85 -5.42 11.82
CA SER A 108 1.64 -4.91 11.19
C SER A 108 2.00 -4.02 10.01
N GLY A 109 1.04 -3.47 9.30
CA GLY A 109 1.23 -2.53 8.22
C GLY A 109 -0.08 -1.87 7.85
N LEU A 110 -0.01 -0.96 6.91
CA LEU A 110 -1.14 -0.27 6.32
C LEU A 110 -1.09 -0.43 4.81
N VAL A 111 -2.19 -0.80 4.20
CA VAL A 111 -2.37 -0.86 2.75
C VAL A 111 -3.66 -0.16 2.37
N GLY A 112 -3.64 0.60 1.29
CA GLY A 112 -4.83 1.32 0.90
C GLY A 112 -4.67 2.16 -0.36
N VAL A 113 -5.58 3.09 -0.54
CA VAL A 113 -5.63 4.02 -1.67
C VAL A 113 -5.66 5.46 -1.15
N TYR A 114 -4.77 6.26 -1.68
CA TYR A 114 -4.83 7.72 -1.59
C TYR A 114 -5.40 8.26 -2.89
N ALA A 115 -6.34 9.19 -2.78
CA ALA A 115 -6.94 9.85 -3.93
C ALA A 115 -7.18 11.33 -3.65
N ALA A 116 -7.17 12.15 -4.70
CA ALA A 116 -7.51 13.56 -4.63
C ALA A 116 -8.39 13.93 -5.83
N ALA A 117 -9.40 14.72 -5.57
CA ALA A 117 -10.34 15.17 -6.58
C ALA A 117 -10.83 16.60 -6.32
N ASP A 118 -11.53 17.17 -7.26
CA ASP A 118 -12.24 18.41 -7.04
C ASP A 118 -13.25 18.25 -5.91
N SER A 119 -13.32 19.22 -5.00
CA SER A 119 -14.13 19.12 -3.78
C SER A 119 -15.62 18.86 -4.05
N SER A 120 -16.16 19.36 -5.18
CA SER A 120 -17.53 19.08 -5.62
C SER A 120 -17.78 17.60 -5.91
N SER A 121 -16.73 16.80 -6.16
CA SER A 121 -16.80 15.38 -6.49
C SER A 121 -16.30 14.48 -5.35
N ALA A 122 -16.09 15.02 -4.15
CA ALA A 122 -15.51 14.30 -3.01
C ALA A 122 -16.33 13.06 -2.61
N ALA A 123 -17.65 13.14 -2.61
CA ALA A 123 -18.51 11.99 -2.32
C ALA A 123 -18.38 10.89 -3.38
N GLN A 124 -18.37 11.28 -4.66
CA GLN A 124 -18.19 10.34 -5.77
C GLN A 124 -16.81 9.67 -5.74
N LEU A 125 -15.77 10.39 -5.27
CA LEU A 125 -14.43 9.82 -5.09
C LEU A 125 -14.44 8.66 -4.09
N VAL A 126 -15.14 8.81 -2.97
CA VAL A 126 -15.32 7.73 -1.98
C VAL A 126 -16.02 6.53 -2.62
N ASP A 127 -17.07 6.76 -3.42
CA ASP A 127 -17.82 5.69 -4.06
C ASP A 127 -16.95 4.91 -5.06
N VAL A 128 -16.22 5.61 -5.91
CA VAL A 128 -15.38 4.99 -6.94
C VAL A 128 -14.23 4.20 -6.30
N VAL A 129 -13.51 4.79 -5.32
CA VAL A 129 -12.39 4.11 -4.65
C VAL A 129 -12.88 2.91 -3.85
N SER A 130 -14.00 3.05 -3.13
CA SER A 130 -14.57 1.94 -2.36
C SER A 130 -14.99 0.78 -3.27
N SER A 131 -15.62 1.08 -4.42
CA SER A 131 -16.06 0.07 -5.39
C SER A 131 -14.90 -0.74 -5.96
N GLU A 132 -13.76 -0.09 -6.27
CA GLU A 132 -12.57 -0.79 -6.79
C GLU A 132 -11.97 -1.75 -5.74
N LEU A 133 -11.93 -1.33 -4.46
CA LEU A 133 -11.45 -2.18 -3.37
C LEU A 133 -12.41 -3.35 -3.09
N GLN A 134 -13.72 -3.10 -3.10
CA GLN A 134 -14.75 -4.14 -2.94
C GLN A 134 -14.72 -5.17 -4.08
N GLU A 135 -14.55 -4.72 -5.32
CA GLU A 135 -14.45 -5.63 -6.46
C GLU A 135 -13.27 -6.59 -6.32
N LEU A 136 -12.10 -6.09 -5.88
CA LEU A 136 -10.93 -6.92 -5.61
C LEU A 136 -11.14 -7.92 -4.47
N ALA A 137 -11.91 -7.56 -3.46
CA ALA A 137 -12.25 -8.46 -2.36
C ALA A 137 -13.28 -9.53 -2.77
N SER A 138 -14.24 -9.17 -3.63
CA SER A 138 -15.36 -10.02 -3.99
C SER A 138 -15.12 -10.95 -5.18
N ARG A 139 -14.22 -10.57 -6.10
CA ARG A 139 -13.96 -11.31 -7.33
C ARG A 139 -12.47 -11.62 -7.51
N PRO A 140 -12.13 -12.79 -8.05
CA PRO A 140 -10.74 -13.08 -8.43
C PRO A 140 -10.23 -12.07 -9.45
N VAL A 141 -8.97 -11.67 -9.29
CA VAL A 141 -8.28 -10.80 -10.25
C VAL A 141 -8.11 -11.55 -11.58
N PRO A 142 -8.36 -10.92 -12.74
CA PRO A 142 -8.04 -11.52 -14.03
C PRO A 142 -6.57 -11.93 -14.09
N ALA A 143 -6.29 -13.15 -14.59
CA ALA A 143 -4.93 -13.70 -14.63
C ALA A 143 -3.94 -12.76 -15.36
N ALA A 144 -4.35 -12.16 -16.47
CA ALA A 144 -3.52 -11.23 -17.22
C ALA A 144 -3.18 -9.95 -16.45
N GLU A 145 -4.08 -9.47 -15.59
CA GLU A 145 -3.84 -8.31 -14.73
C GLU A 145 -2.85 -8.66 -13.62
N LEU A 146 -3.00 -9.82 -12.99
CA LEU A 146 -2.08 -10.30 -11.97
C LEU A 146 -0.67 -10.53 -12.54
N GLU A 147 -0.55 -11.18 -13.71
CA GLU A 147 0.76 -11.43 -14.32
C GLU A 147 1.49 -10.13 -14.69
N ARG A 148 0.79 -9.09 -15.15
CA ARG A 148 1.39 -7.77 -15.34
C ARG A 148 1.89 -7.17 -14.03
N ALA A 149 1.11 -7.27 -12.97
CA ALA A 149 1.51 -6.76 -11.65
C ALA A 149 2.72 -7.51 -11.09
N LYS A 150 2.76 -8.84 -11.24
CA LYS A 150 3.92 -9.68 -10.87
C LYS A 150 5.17 -9.29 -11.66
N ALA A 151 5.04 -9.13 -12.97
CA ALA A 151 6.16 -8.71 -13.82
C ALA A 151 6.70 -7.32 -13.43
N ALA A 152 5.81 -6.37 -13.13
CA ALA A 152 6.19 -5.03 -12.67
C ALA A 152 6.90 -5.08 -11.30
N ALA A 153 6.38 -5.87 -10.36
CA ALA A 153 6.99 -6.06 -9.05
C ALA A 153 8.38 -6.71 -9.16
N LEU A 154 8.52 -7.77 -9.96
CA LEU A 154 9.80 -8.43 -10.23
C LEU A 154 10.81 -7.47 -10.86
N SER A 155 10.39 -6.72 -11.88
CA SER A 155 11.25 -5.71 -12.51
C SER A 155 11.74 -4.68 -11.49
N SER A 156 10.84 -4.17 -10.64
CA SER A 156 11.20 -3.21 -9.60
C SER A 156 12.22 -3.78 -8.60
N VAL A 157 12.00 -5.02 -8.13
CA VAL A 157 12.96 -5.69 -7.23
C VAL A 157 14.33 -5.83 -7.88
N LEU A 158 14.39 -6.30 -9.12
CA LEU A 158 15.66 -6.52 -9.81
C LEU A 158 16.39 -5.19 -10.11
N MET A 159 15.66 -4.16 -10.56
CA MET A 159 16.25 -2.83 -10.81
C MET A 159 16.80 -2.19 -9.54
N ASN A 160 16.16 -2.38 -8.40
CA ASN A 160 16.65 -1.87 -7.12
C ASN A 160 18.00 -2.50 -6.72
N LEU A 161 18.29 -3.72 -7.15
CA LEU A 161 19.56 -4.39 -6.88
C LEU A 161 20.74 -3.81 -7.68
N GLU A 162 20.48 -3.01 -8.71
CA GLU A 162 21.52 -2.32 -9.46
C GLU A 162 22.09 -1.11 -8.70
N SER A 163 21.31 -0.56 -7.76
CA SER A 163 21.73 0.56 -6.94
C SER A 163 22.43 0.11 -5.67
N ARG A 164 23.73 0.42 -5.54
CA ARG A 164 24.51 0.09 -4.33
C ARG A 164 23.93 0.69 -3.05
N ALA A 165 23.39 1.91 -3.13
CA ALA A 165 22.78 2.59 -1.99
C ALA A 165 21.51 1.84 -1.52
N VAL A 166 20.64 1.45 -2.46
CA VAL A 166 19.43 0.68 -2.15
C VAL A 166 19.78 -0.69 -1.58
N VAL A 167 20.79 -1.36 -2.15
CA VAL A 167 21.26 -2.67 -1.64
C VAL A 167 21.82 -2.53 -0.22
N ALA A 168 22.60 -1.49 0.07
CA ALA A 168 23.16 -1.28 1.41
C ALA A 168 22.05 -1.03 2.45
N GLU A 169 21.06 -0.20 2.11
CA GLU A 169 19.89 0.05 2.97
C GLU A 169 19.08 -1.23 3.19
N ASP A 170 18.82 -1.99 2.11
CA ASP A 170 18.06 -3.24 2.17
C ASP A 170 18.75 -4.28 3.05
N VAL A 171 20.06 -4.47 2.90
CA VAL A 171 20.85 -5.36 3.75
C VAL A 171 20.78 -4.94 5.22
N GLY A 172 20.96 -3.67 5.51
CA GLY A 172 20.87 -3.14 6.88
C GLY A 172 19.50 -3.39 7.49
N ARG A 173 18.43 -3.10 6.76
CA ARG A 173 17.06 -3.32 7.20
C ARG A 173 16.75 -4.81 7.40
N GLN A 174 17.17 -5.69 6.50
CA GLN A 174 16.95 -7.13 6.62
C GLN A 174 17.68 -7.71 7.82
N VAL A 175 18.93 -7.33 8.06
CA VAL A 175 19.68 -7.76 9.24
C VAL A 175 19.00 -7.31 10.52
N LEU A 176 18.53 -6.06 10.59
CA LEU A 176 17.80 -5.55 11.77
C LEU A 176 16.44 -6.25 11.98
N THR A 177 15.75 -6.62 10.90
CA THR A 177 14.40 -7.21 10.99
C THR A 177 14.42 -8.72 11.15
N TYR A 178 15.28 -9.41 10.39
CA TYR A 178 15.32 -10.88 10.30
C TYR A 178 16.54 -11.49 10.97
N GLY A 179 17.54 -10.69 11.36
CA GLY A 179 18.84 -11.18 11.84
C GLY A 179 19.76 -11.71 10.72
N THR A 180 19.27 -11.77 9.48
CA THR A 180 20.01 -12.30 8.33
C THR A 180 19.49 -11.67 7.03
N ARG A 181 20.32 -11.73 5.98
CA ARG A 181 19.89 -11.34 4.64
C ARG A 181 19.19 -12.52 3.96
N LYS A 182 17.95 -12.32 3.53
CA LYS A 182 17.21 -13.31 2.75
C LYS A 182 17.67 -13.29 1.29
N PRO A 183 17.79 -14.47 0.67
CA PRO A 183 18.09 -14.56 -0.76
C PRO A 183 16.99 -13.87 -1.59
N VAL A 184 17.40 -13.14 -2.63
CA VAL A 184 16.45 -12.50 -3.57
C VAL A 184 15.52 -13.53 -4.21
N ALA A 185 16.03 -14.75 -4.42
CA ALA A 185 15.25 -15.87 -4.97
C ALA A 185 13.98 -16.16 -4.18
N GLU A 186 14.00 -16.05 -2.83
CA GLU A 186 12.81 -16.26 -1.99
C GLU A 186 11.69 -15.28 -2.33
N PHE A 187 12.04 -14.00 -2.53
CA PHE A 187 11.06 -12.98 -2.93
C PHE A 187 10.55 -13.21 -4.36
N VAL A 188 11.45 -13.57 -5.28
CA VAL A 188 11.10 -13.88 -6.67
C VAL A 188 10.13 -15.06 -6.72
N ASP A 189 10.43 -16.14 -5.99
CA ASP A 189 9.60 -17.34 -5.97
C ASP A 189 8.25 -17.07 -5.28
N ALA A 190 8.24 -16.29 -4.20
CA ALA A 190 7.00 -15.87 -3.55
C ALA A 190 6.11 -15.02 -4.47
N ILE A 191 6.68 -14.09 -5.26
CA ILE A 191 5.93 -13.32 -6.25
C ILE A 191 5.36 -14.24 -7.34
N LYS A 192 6.16 -15.17 -7.87
CA LYS A 192 5.72 -16.13 -8.91
C LYS A 192 4.62 -17.06 -8.42
N ALA A 193 4.66 -17.47 -7.16
CA ALA A 193 3.69 -18.36 -6.54
C ALA A 193 2.30 -17.74 -6.32
N LEU A 194 2.16 -16.40 -6.39
CA LEU A 194 0.88 -15.75 -6.23
C LEU A 194 -0.11 -16.16 -7.31
N THR A 195 -1.33 -16.50 -6.89
CA THR A 195 -2.45 -16.85 -7.76
C THR A 195 -3.57 -15.82 -7.62
N PRO A 196 -4.52 -15.74 -8.58
CA PRO A 196 -5.70 -14.89 -8.44
C PRO A 196 -6.47 -15.13 -7.13
N ALA A 197 -6.58 -16.40 -6.71
CA ALA A 197 -7.26 -16.78 -5.47
C ALA A 197 -6.50 -16.31 -4.22
N SER A 198 -5.16 -16.48 -4.18
CA SER A 198 -4.36 -16.01 -3.04
C SER A 198 -4.34 -14.48 -2.95
N MET A 199 -4.33 -13.77 -4.08
CA MET A 199 -4.43 -12.32 -4.13
C MET A 199 -5.80 -11.85 -3.59
N GLN A 200 -6.89 -12.46 -4.05
CA GLN A 200 -8.24 -12.15 -3.54
C GLN A 200 -8.33 -12.40 -2.03
N ALA A 201 -7.79 -13.52 -1.54
CA ALA A 201 -7.78 -13.84 -0.12
C ALA A 201 -7.02 -12.79 0.70
N ALA A 202 -5.87 -12.30 0.20
CA ALA A 202 -5.08 -11.25 0.84
C ALA A 202 -5.88 -9.93 0.92
N VAL A 203 -6.53 -9.51 -0.16
CA VAL A 203 -7.38 -8.31 -0.18
C VAL A 203 -8.56 -8.48 0.77
N LYS A 204 -9.24 -9.61 0.74
CA LYS A 204 -10.38 -9.91 1.63
C LYS A 204 -9.96 -9.88 3.10
N LYS A 205 -8.79 -10.44 3.43
CA LYS A 205 -8.23 -10.40 4.78
C LYS A 205 -7.97 -8.95 5.24
N ALA A 206 -7.37 -8.10 4.38
CA ALA A 206 -7.13 -6.71 4.68
C ALA A 206 -8.43 -5.93 4.86
N THR A 207 -9.35 -6.00 3.91
CA THR A 207 -10.62 -5.25 3.96
C THR A 207 -11.60 -5.72 5.05
N ALA A 208 -11.37 -6.89 5.66
CA ALA A 208 -12.11 -7.34 6.83
C ALA A 208 -11.67 -6.65 8.13
N THR A 209 -10.52 -5.95 8.13
CA THR A 209 -10.06 -5.16 9.29
C THR A 209 -10.81 -3.83 9.36
N PRO A 210 -10.82 -3.15 10.52
CA PRO A 210 -11.44 -1.83 10.62
C PRO A 210 -10.87 -0.84 9.62
N LEU A 211 -11.72 -0.05 8.96
CA LEU A 211 -11.29 0.98 8.02
C LEU A 211 -10.52 2.10 8.74
N SER A 212 -9.40 2.53 8.20
CA SER A 212 -8.78 3.83 8.49
C SER A 212 -9.13 4.80 7.36
N MET A 213 -9.80 5.90 7.70
CA MET A 213 -10.17 6.94 6.76
C MET A 213 -9.53 8.26 7.16
N ALA A 214 -8.86 8.91 6.24
CA ALA A 214 -8.39 10.29 6.44
C ALA A 214 -8.86 11.16 5.28
N ALA A 215 -9.26 12.39 5.58
CA ALA A 215 -9.68 13.36 4.58
C ALA A 215 -9.20 14.78 4.92
N LEU A 216 -8.74 15.50 3.91
CA LEU A 216 -8.29 16.89 4.01
C LEU A 216 -8.88 17.70 2.84
N GLY A 217 -9.53 18.81 3.13
CA GLY A 217 -10.15 19.69 2.13
C GLY A 217 -11.55 20.09 2.50
N ASP A 218 -12.43 20.30 1.51
CA ASP A 218 -13.85 20.46 1.78
C ASP A 218 -14.49 19.10 2.06
N ILE A 219 -14.69 18.84 3.34
CA ILE A 219 -15.18 17.56 3.85
C ILE A 219 -16.71 17.53 4.03
N ALA A 220 -17.41 18.64 3.73
CA ALA A 220 -18.86 18.75 4.00
C ALA A 220 -19.69 17.72 3.22
N ALA A 221 -19.29 17.44 1.97
CA ALA A 221 -19.97 16.47 1.10
C ALA A 221 -19.54 15.01 1.32
N LEU A 222 -18.54 14.75 2.16
CA LEU A 222 -18.05 13.37 2.39
C LEU A 222 -19.08 12.55 3.19
N PRO A 223 -19.32 11.28 2.80
CA PRO A 223 -20.14 10.35 3.58
C PRO A 223 -19.59 10.18 5.00
N ARG A 224 -20.44 9.82 5.94
CA ARG A 224 -20.01 9.51 7.31
C ARG A 224 -19.10 8.29 7.34
N TYR A 225 -18.14 8.25 8.27
CA TYR A 225 -17.24 7.12 8.44
C TYR A 225 -18.01 5.78 8.56
N SER A 226 -19.09 5.76 9.34
CA SER A 226 -19.92 4.55 9.51
C SER A 226 -20.53 4.04 8.21
N GLU A 227 -20.91 4.93 7.29
CA GLU A 227 -21.46 4.58 5.98
C GLU A 227 -20.38 4.00 5.06
N VAL A 228 -19.17 4.60 5.09
CA VAL A 228 -18.04 4.10 4.30
C VAL A 228 -17.55 2.75 4.86
N ALA A 229 -17.39 2.64 6.18
CA ALA A 229 -16.95 1.42 6.83
C ALA A 229 -17.94 0.26 6.64
N ALA A 230 -19.24 0.54 6.58
CA ALA A 230 -20.27 -0.48 6.34
C ALA A 230 -20.16 -1.13 4.95
N ARG A 231 -19.51 -0.47 3.98
CA ARG A 231 -19.30 -1.02 2.64
C ARG A 231 -18.31 -2.19 2.61
N PHE A 232 -17.50 -2.36 3.65
CA PHE A 232 -16.45 -3.36 3.74
C PHE A 232 -16.76 -4.49 4.76
N LYS A 233 -17.99 -4.53 5.25
CA LYS A 233 -18.47 -5.57 6.20
C LYS A 233 -19.18 -6.72 5.53
#